data_ba66366948105f57c97246d568884473
#
_entry.id   ba66366948105f57c97246d568884473
#
_cell.length_a   1.000
_cell.length_b   1.000
_cell.length_c   1.000
_cell.angle_alpha   90.00
_cell.angle_beta   90.00
_cell.angle_gamma   90.00
#
_symmetry.space_group_name_H-M   'P 1'
#
loop_
_entity.id
_entity.type
_entity.pdbx_description
1 polymer ?
#
loop_
_entity_poly.entity_id
_entity_poly.type
_entity_poly.pdbx_seq_one_letter_code
_entity_poly.pdbx_strand_id
1 'polypeptide(L)'
;MRRSMLFLPGNNPNMLINGNCLGSDAVIFDLEDAVSPAEKDAARILVRNTMRYMDFRGCEIIVRINSVDTAYWKKDLDMILPYKPALILLPKSGSAADVLAADAYMTELEEKLGFEKNTVGLMPLIETAAGVENSFAIASATKRVQALFLGAEDLTADLQCKRTKEGREIEYARTRLVVAARAAGVQVYDTPFTDVNDDEGIVVDAQLAKALGFSGKASISPRHVEVINAVFSPTQKEIDYAYEVMEAIETAKAQGKGAIALHGKMIDAPIVARAQQTISMAEELGMGRGN
;
A
#
# COMPACT_ATOMS: atom_id res chain seq x y z
N MET A 1 5.77 -4.33 -7.15
CA MET A 1 5.86 -4.21 -5.65
C MET A 1 5.69 -2.76 -5.22
N ARG A 2 5.16 -2.47 -4.00
CA ARG A 2 4.94 -1.08 -3.49
C ARG A 2 5.57 -0.96 -2.10
N ARG A 3 6.88 -0.72 -2.03
CA ARG A 3 7.59 -0.51 -0.74
C ARG A 3 7.21 0.84 -0.14
N SER A 4 7.28 1.90 -0.96
CA SER A 4 6.91 3.26 -0.58
C SER A 4 5.80 3.81 -1.47
N MET A 5 4.90 4.58 -0.83
CA MET A 5 3.81 5.29 -1.51
C MET A 5 3.83 6.75 -1.04
N LEU A 6 4.13 7.68 -1.95
CA LEU A 6 4.28 9.10 -1.63
C LEU A 6 3.00 9.88 -1.90
N PHE A 7 2.44 10.53 -0.87
CA PHE A 7 1.32 11.44 -1.02
C PHE A 7 1.73 12.75 -1.68
N LEU A 8 0.97 13.16 -2.68
CA LEU A 8 1.13 14.40 -3.43
C LEU A 8 -0.21 15.14 -3.53
N PRO A 9 -0.37 16.35 -2.95
CA PRO A 9 -1.58 17.14 -3.05
C PRO A 9 -2.01 17.39 -4.50
N GLY A 10 -3.26 17.05 -4.84
CA GLY A 10 -3.78 17.13 -6.20
C GLY A 10 -3.90 18.55 -6.76
N ASN A 11 -3.83 19.57 -5.91
CA ASN A 11 -3.85 20.99 -6.29
C ASN A 11 -2.44 21.62 -6.39
N ASN A 12 -1.36 20.83 -6.25
CA ASN A 12 0.01 21.33 -6.34
C ASN A 12 0.70 20.88 -7.63
N PRO A 13 0.77 21.70 -8.69
CA PRO A 13 1.32 21.29 -9.97
C PRO A 13 2.80 20.92 -9.89
N ASN A 14 3.59 21.58 -9.06
CA ASN A 14 5.02 21.30 -8.93
C ASN A 14 5.27 19.91 -8.33
N MET A 15 4.47 19.50 -7.35
CA MET A 15 4.59 18.17 -6.74
C MET A 15 4.12 17.07 -7.71
N LEU A 16 3.03 17.31 -8.45
CA LEU A 16 2.51 16.34 -9.40
C LEU A 16 3.47 16.10 -10.56
N ILE A 17 4.05 17.16 -11.14
CA ILE A 17 4.98 17.06 -12.28
C ILE A 17 6.25 16.29 -11.91
N ASN A 18 6.75 16.47 -10.69
CA ASN A 18 7.98 15.84 -10.22
C ASN A 18 7.76 14.48 -9.53
N GLY A 19 6.54 14.02 -9.39
CA GLY A 19 6.21 12.81 -8.62
C GLY A 19 6.96 11.56 -9.08
N ASN A 20 7.18 11.41 -10.38
CA ASN A 20 7.89 10.26 -10.96
C ASN A 20 9.41 10.26 -10.73
N CYS A 21 10.00 11.38 -10.29
CA CYS A 21 11.45 11.52 -10.07
C CYS A 21 11.85 11.34 -8.60
N LEU A 22 10.90 11.10 -7.70
CA LEU A 22 11.12 11.08 -6.25
C LEU A 22 11.49 9.69 -5.71
N GLY A 23 11.60 8.67 -6.58
CA GLY A 23 12.09 7.34 -6.25
C GLY A 23 11.11 6.45 -5.49
N SER A 24 9.85 6.88 -5.28
CA SER A 24 8.81 6.03 -4.69
C SER A 24 8.31 5.00 -5.69
N ASP A 25 7.96 3.80 -5.21
CA ASP A 25 7.35 2.75 -6.04
C ASP A 25 5.94 3.15 -6.52
N ALA A 26 5.25 3.99 -5.75
CA ALA A 26 3.97 4.58 -6.12
C ALA A 26 3.83 6.02 -5.63
N VAL A 27 3.02 6.81 -6.34
CA VAL A 27 2.53 8.12 -5.89
C VAL A 27 1.04 8.03 -5.60
N ILE A 28 0.59 8.74 -4.58
CA ILE A 28 -0.83 8.91 -4.25
C ILE A 28 -1.21 10.35 -4.55
N PHE A 29 -1.91 10.59 -5.65
CA PHE A 29 -2.50 11.89 -5.95
C PHE A 29 -3.73 12.09 -5.08
N ASP A 30 -3.67 13.10 -4.23
CA ASP A 30 -4.70 13.34 -3.23
C ASP A 30 -5.74 14.36 -3.69
N LEU A 31 -7.01 13.95 -3.76
CA LEU A 31 -8.16 14.81 -4.04
C LEU A 31 -9.00 15.09 -2.78
N GLU A 32 -8.59 14.53 -1.62
CA GLU A 32 -9.37 14.60 -0.37
C GLU A 32 -8.79 15.67 0.56
N ASP A 33 -8.25 15.33 1.72
CA ASP A 33 -7.94 16.26 2.82
C ASP A 33 -6.88 17.31 2.46
N ALA A 34 -5.92 17.00 1.58
CA ALA A 34 -4.92 17.96 1.14
C ALA A 34 -5.50 19.05 0.21
N VAL A 35 -6.76 18.95 -0.21
CA VAL A 35 -7.40 19.87 -1.16
C VAL A 35 -8.63 20.51 -0.53
N SER A 36 -8.64 21.84 -0.46
CA SER A 36 -9.79 22.59 0.07
C SER A 36 -11.06 22.38 -0.79
N PRO A 37 -12.26 22.48 -0.22
CA PRO A 37 -13.51 22.34 -0.97
C PRO A 37 -13.60 23.24 -2.20
N ALA A 38 -13.06 24.45 -2.13
CA ALA A 38 -13.06 25.41 -3.24
C ALA A 38 -12.15 25.01 -4.41
N GLU A 39 -11.15 24.15 -4.16
CA GLU A 39 -10.17 23.73 -5.16
C GLU A 39 -10.41 22.31 -5.70
N LYS A 40 -11.42 21.58 -5.21
CA LYS A 40 -11.69 20.18 -5.61
C LYS A 40 -11.80 20.01 -7.13
N ASP A 41 -12.51 20.90 -7.82
CA ASP A 41 -12.68 20.79 -9.27
C ASP A 41 -11.36 21.08 -10.02
N ALA A 42 -10.58 22.06 -9.58
CA ALA A 42 -9.29 22.39 -10.16
C ALA A 42 -8.26 21.28 -9.95
N ALA A 43 -8.19 20.71 -8.73
CA ALA A 43 -7.32 19.60 -8.39
C ALA A 43 -7.62 18.36 -9.25
N ARG A 44 -8.90 18.02 -9.41
CA ARG A 44 -9.35 16.92 -10.26
C ARG A 44 -8.90 17.06 -11.70
N ILE A 45 -9.02 18.28 -12.27
CA ILE A 45 -8.56 18.58 -13.62
C ILE A 45 -7.03 18.47 -13.71
N LEU A 46 -6.32 18.97 -12.70
CA LEU A 46 -4.86 18.91 -12.66
C LEU A 46 -4.33 17.49 -12.57
N VAL A 47 -4.88 16.65 -11.67
CA VAL A 47 -4.53 15.23 -11.55
C VAL A 47 -4.82 14.50 -12.86
N ARG A 48 -5.99 14.69 -13.44
CA ARG A 48 -6.33 14.12 -14.76
C ARG A 48 -5.29 14.48 -15.82
N ASN A 49 -4.92 15.76 -15.92
CA ASN A 49 -3.96 16.21 -16.92
C ASN A 49 -2.56 15.64 -16.65
N THR A 50 -2.15 15.53 -15.39
CA THR A 50 -0.90 14.89 -15.01
C THR A 50 -0.88 13.44 -15.48
N MET A 51 -1.93 12.65 -15.19
CA MET A 51 -2.04 11.27 -15.66
C MET A 51 -2.07 11.12 -17.18
N ARG A 52 -2.59 12.12 -17.88
CA ARG A 52 -2.70 12.10 -19.34
C ARG A 52 -1.39 12.43 -20.07
N TYR A 53 -0.62 13.37 -19.55
CA TYR A 53 0.50 13.97 -20.27
C TYR A 53 1.87 13.68 -19.68
N MET A 54 1.95 13.20 -18.44
CA MET A 54 3.21 12.89 -17.79
C MET A 54 3.50 11.39 -17.84
N ASP A 55 4.78 11.06 -17.92
CA ASP A 55 5.24 9.66 -17.94
C ASP A 55 5.61 9.21 -16.52
N PHE A 56 4.89 8.24 -16.00
CA PHE A 56 5.11 7.61 -14.70
C PHE A 56 5.62 6.17 -14.82
N ARG A 57 6.30 5.80 -15.92
CA ARG A 57 6.90 4.47 -16.07
C ARG A 57 7.85 4.18 -14.91
N GLY A 58 7.65 3.03 -14.26
CA GLY A 58 8.41 2.64 -13.06
C GLY A 58 7.85 3.16 -11.74
N CYS A 59 6.80 4.00 -11.75
CA CYS A 59 6.11 4.47 -10.57
C CYS A 59 4.59 4.31 -10.76
N GLU A 60 3.93 3.57 -9.89
CA GLU A 60 2.48 3.38 -9.99
C GLU A 60 1.72 4.65 -9.57
N ILE A 61 0.61 4.92 -10.25
CA ILE A 61 -0.31 6.01 -9.87
C ILE A 61 -1.47 5.44 -9.09
N ILE A 62 -1.66 5.95 -7.88
CA ILE A 62 -2.81 5.74 -7.01
C ILE A 62 -3.52 7.08 -6.86
N VAL A 63 -4.84 7.11 -6.82
CA VAL A 63 -5.58 8.36 -6.58
C VAL A 63 -6.46 8.21 -5.35
N ARG A 64 -6.23 9.05 -4.34
CA ARG A 64 -7.16 9.17 -3.21
C ARG A 64 -8.30 10.08 -3.62
N ILE A 65 -9.48 9.50 -3.77
CA ILE A 65 -10.72 10.21 -4.05
C ILE A 65 -11.36 10.74 -2.76
N ASN A 66 -12.40 11.54 -2.86
CA ASN A 66 -13.20 11.91 -1.70
C ASN A 66 -14.06 10.73 -1.22
N SER A 67 -14.44 10.73 0.06
CA SER A 67 -15.25 9.69 0.67
C SER A 67 -16.64 9.55 0.04
N VAL A 68 -17.21 8.34 0.09
CA VAL A 68 -18.53 8.01 -0.52
C VAL A 68 -19.72 8.74 0.11
N ASP A 69 -19.57 9.31 1.29
CA ASP A 69 -20.57 10.15 1.96
C ASP A 69 -20.58 11.60 1.48
N THR A 70 -19.65 11.99 0.60
CA THR A 70 -19.53 13.34 0.02
C THR A 70 -20.21 13.45 -1.34
N ALA A 71 -20.43 14.66 -1.83
CA ALA A 71 -20.91 14.92 -3.19
C ALA A 71 -19.79 14.87 -4.26
N TYR A 72 -18.53 14.59 -3.88
CA TYR A 72 -17.36 14.73 -4.76
C TYR A 72 -16.90 13.42 -5.40
N TRP A 73 -16.97 12.29 -4.71
CA TRP A 73 -16.34 11.02 -5.08
C TRP A 73 -16.72 10.50 -6.48
N LYS A 74 -17.99 10.64 -6.87
CA LYS A 74 -18.44 10.23 -8.21
C LYS A 74 -17.79 11.08 -9.29
N LYS A 75 -17.70 12.39 -9.09
CA LYS A 75 -17.02 13.30 -10.02
C LYS A 75 -15.53 13.01 -10.10
N ASP A 76 -14.92 12.57 -8.99
CA ASP A 76 -13.52 12.15 -8.99
C ASP A 76 -13.35 10.92 -9.87
N LEU A 77 -14.18 9.89 -9.68
CA LEU A 77 -14.13 8.67 -10.49
C LEU A 77 -14.42 8.93 -11.96
N ASP A 78 -15.43 9.75 -12.29
CA ASP A 78 -15.76 10.12 -13.67
C ASP A 78 -14.56 10.70 -14.42
N MET A 79 -13.76 11.51 -13.73
CA MET A 79 -12.63 12.21 -14.34
C MET A 79 -11.35 11.37 -14.35
N ILE A 80 -11.12 10.51 -13.36
CA ILE A 80 -9.85 9.82 -13.14
C ILE A 80 -9.85 8.41 -13.73
N LEU A 81 -10.95 7.66 -13.62
CA LEU A 81 -11.01 6.26 -14.06
C LEU A 81 -10.64 6.04 -15.54
N PRO A 82 -10.99 6.95 -16.49
CA PRO A 82 -10.59 6.83 -17.88
C PRO A 82 -9.07 6.73 -18.12
N TYR A 83 -8.27 7.19 -17.17
CA TYR A 83 -6.80 7.17 -17.26
C TYR A 83 -6.15 5.98 -16.54
N LYS A 84 -6.96 5.04 -16.03
CA LYS A 84 -6.54 3.76 -15.46
C LYS A 84 -5.43 3.88 -14.41
N PRO A 85 -5.66 4.60 -13.28
CA PRO A 85 -4.73 4.48 -12.16
C PRO A 85 -4.62 3.02 -11.73
N ALA A 86 -3.50 2.62 -11.14
CA ALA A 86 -3.35 1.26 -10.62
C ALA A 86 -4.41 0.96 -9.55
N LEU A 87 -4.63 1.91 -8.64
CA LEU A 87 -5.60 1.79 -7.55
C LEU A 87 -6.34 3.11 -7.32
N ILE A 88 -7.58 2.99 -6.86
CA ILE A 88 -8.30 4.05 -6.17
C ILE A 88 -8.13 3.82 -4.65
N LEU A 89 -7.59 4.81 -3.94
CA LEU A 89 -7.55 4.84 -2.48
C LEU A 89 -8.87 5.45 -1.99
N LEU A 90 -9.69 4.62 -1.31
CA LEU A 90 -11.01 4.99 -0.81
C LEU A 90 -10.91 5.39 0.67
N PRO A 91 -11.00 6.70 1.00
CA PRO A 91 -10.90 7.15 2.39
C PRO A 91 -12.14 6.78 3.20
N LYS A 92 -12.00 6.85 4.53
CA LYS A 92 -13.09 6.70 5.51
C LYS A 92 -13.91 5.43 5.31
N SER A 93 -13.25 4.35 4.89
CA SER A 93 -13.88 3.04 4.69
C SER A 93 -14.21 2.40 6.04
N GLY A 94 -15.42 2.63 6.54
CA GLY A 94 -15.91 2.12 7.82
C GLY A 94 -16.61 0.77 7.74
N SER A 95 -17.06 0.37 6.55
CA SER A 95 -17.83 -0.85 6.33
C SER A 95 -17.64 -1.45 4.93
N ALA A 96 -18.03 -2.70 4.75
CA ALA A 96 -18.09 -3.34 3.43
C ALA A 96 -19.06 -2.62 2.47
N ALA A 97 -20.09 -1.94 2.99
CA ALA A 97 -21.06 -1.21 2.18
C ALA A 97 -20.41 -0.02 1.44
N ASP A 98 -19.46 0.67 2.07
CA ASP A 98 -18.73 1.79 1.45
C ASP A 98 -17.92 1.30 0.25
N VAL A 99 -17.23 0.17 0.43
CA VAL A 99 -16.46 -0.50 -0.63
C VAL A 99 -17.35 -0.97 -1.77
N LEU A 100 -18.49 -1.59 -1.46
CA LEU A 100 -19.44 -2.08 -2.47
C LEU A 100 -20.08 -0.92 -3.25
N ALA A 101 -20.36 0.23 -2.61
CA ALA A 101 -20.87 1.41 -3.29
C ALA A 101 -19.84 1.95 -4.32
N ALA A 102 -18.56 2.02 -3.94
CA ALA A 102 -17.49 2.43 -4.85
C ALA A 102 -17.30 1.39 -5.99
N ASP A 103 -17.26 0.09 -5.68
CA ASP A 103 -17.12 -0.99 -6.67
C ASP A 103 -18.24 -0.98 -7.71
N ALA A 104 -19.48 -0.81 -7.27
CA ALA A 104 -20.64 -0.76 -8.17
C ALA A 104 -20.52 0.41 -9.16
N TYR A 105 -20.16 1.60 -8.68
CA TYR A 105 -20.02 2.77 -9.53
C TYR A 105 -18.80 2.65 -10.47
N MET A 106 -17.67 2.14 -9.99
CA MET A 106 -16.50 1.86 -10.84
C MET A 106 -16.81 0.84 -11.93
N THR A 107 -17.58 -0.21 -11.60
CA THR A 107 -18.01 -1.23 -12.59
C THR A 107 -18.87 -0.58 -13.68
N GLU A 108 -19.85 0.25 -13.31
CA GLU A 108 -20.69 0.98 -14.28
C GLU A 108 -19.84 1.88 -15.20
N LEU A 109 -18.83 2.56 -14.65
CA LEU A 109 -17.93 3.40 -15.45
C LEU A 109 -17.03 2.57 -16.36
N GLU A 110 -16.47 1.45 -15.89
CA GLU A 110 -15.65 0.54 -16.70
C GLU A 110 -16.45 0.00 -17.89
N GLU A 111 -17.71 -0.41 -17.67
CA GLU A 111 -18.61 -0.84 -18.73
C GLU A 111 -18.86 0.28 -19.77
N LYS A 112 -19.16 1.50 -19.33
CA LYS A 112 -19.34 2.67 -20.22
C LYS A 112 -18.10 3.01 -21.04
N LEU A 113 -16.92 2.79 -20.46
CA LEU A 113 -15.62 3.05 -21.10
C LEU A 113 -15.11 1.90 -21.96
N GLY A 114 -15.80 0.75 -21.96
CA GLY A 114 -15.38 -0.45 -22.68
C GLY A 114 -14.16 -1.13 -22.05
N PHE A 115 -13.95 -0.97 -20.74
CA PHE A 115 -12.89 -1.63 -20.00
C PHE A 115 -13.36 -2.98 -19.47
N GLU A 116 -12.42 -3.90 -19.26
CA GLU A 116 -12.71 -5.11 -18.51
C GLU A 116 -13.05 -4.77 -17.05
N LYS A 117 -13.95 -5.54 -16.45
CA LYS A 117 -14.29 -5.38 -15.03
C LYS A 117 -13.05 -5.57 -14.15
N ASN A 118 -12.91 -4.71 -13.15
CA ASN A 118 -11.77 -4.66 -12.22
C ASN A 118 -10.43 -4.26 -12.89
N THR A 119 -10.47 -3.54 -13.99
CA THR A 119 -9.27 -2.94 -14.62
C THR A 119 -8.54 -2.02 -13.63
N VAL A 120 -9.28 -1.25 -12.83
CA VAL A 120 -8.72 -0.41 -11.77
C VAL A 120 -9.01 -1.03 -10.42
N GLY A 121 -7.96 -1.24 -9.61
CA GLY A 121 -8.09 -1.82 -8.28
C GLY A 121 -8.64 -0.83 -7.24
N LEU A 122 -9.00 -1.35 -6.06
CA LEU A 122 -9.48 -0.57 -4.92
C LEU A 122 -8.61 -0.85 -3.69
N MET A 123 -8.28 0.20 -2.95
CA MET A 123 -7.53 0.15 -1.70
C MET A 123 -8.31 0.96 -0.64
N PRO A 124 -9.12 0.30 0.21
CA PRO A 124 -9.79 0.96 1.31
C PRO A 124 -8.80 1.52 2.33
N LEU A 125 -8.96 2.79 2.72
CA LEU A 125 -8.22 3.45 3.79
C LEU A 125 -9.00 3.30 5.09
N ILE A 126 -8.39 2.63 6.04
CA ILE A 126 -8.96 2.31 7.35
C ILE A 126 -8.45 3.34 8.35
N GLU A 127 -9.31 4.23 8.75
CA GLU A 127 -8.97 5.41 9.54
C GLU A 127 -10.05 5.80 10.55
N THR A 128 -10.90 4.81 10.91
CA THR A 128 -11.90 4.91 11.97
C THR A 128 -11.91 3.64 12.81
N ALA A 129 -12.36 3.72 14.07
CA ALA A 129 -12.51 2.56 14.94
C ALA A 129 -13.44 1.50 14.30
N ALA A 130 -14.55 1.95 13.69
CA ALA A 130 -15.46 1.04 12.96
C ALA A 130 -14.75 0.35 11.80
N GLY A 131 -13.93 1.06 11.02
CA GLY A 131 -13.14 0.49 9.93
C GLY A 131 -12.13 -0.56 10.41
N VAL A 132 -11.47 -0.31 11.54
CA VAL A 132 -10.54 -1.27 12.16
C VAL A 132 -11.27 -2.56 12.54
N GLU A 133 -12.41 -2.47 13.20
CA GLU A 133 -13.20 -3.65 13.60
C GLU A 133 -13.76 -4.40 12.38
N ASN A 134 -14.16 -3.70 11.33
CA ASN A 134 -14.73 -4.27 10.12
C ASN A 134 -13.67 -4.64 9.04
N SER A 135 -12.38 -4.52 9.33
CA SER A 135 -11.29 -4.59 8.34
C SER A 135 -11.30 -5.85 7.49
N PHE A 136 -11.65 -7.02 8.04
CA PHE A 136 -11.76 -8.26 7.26
C PHE A 136 -12.95 -8.22 6.30
N ALA A 137 -14.13 -7.76 6.74
CA ALA A 137 -15.31 -7.63 5.90
C ALA A 137 -15.07 -6.63 4.76
N ILE A 138 -14.36 -5.53 5.05
CA ILE A 138 -13.94 -4.52 4.07
C ILE A 138 -12.97 -5.14 3.06
N ALA A 139 -11.93 -5.84 3.52
CA ALA A 139 -10.93 -6.46 2.66
C ALA A 139 -11.50 -7.53 1.72
N SER A 140 -12.51 -8.25 2.15
CA SER A 140 -13.16 -9.35 1.42
C SER A 140 -14.44 -8.96 0.68
N ALA A 141 -14.83 -7.67 0.70
CA ALA A 141 -16.10 -7.20 0.15
C ALA A 141 -16.24 -7.45 -1.36
N THR A 142 -15.17 -7.31 -2.12
CA THR A 142 -15.13 -7.51 -3.57
C THR A 142 -13.74 -7.93 -4.02
N LYS A 143 -13.65 -8.63 -5.15
CA LYS A 143 -12.38 -9.00 -5.80
C LYS A 143 -11.57 -7.80 -6.30
N ARG A 144 -12.18 -6.61 -6.37
CA ARG A 144 -11.50 -5.36 -6.73
C ARG A 144 -10.55 -4.89 -5.64
N VAL A 145 -10.79 -5.24 -4.36
CA VAL A 145 -9.90 -4.88 -3.26
C VAL A 145 -8.58 -5.64 -3.42
N GLN A 146 -7.49 -4.89 -3.59
CA GLN A 146 -6.13 -5.43 -3.72
C GLN A 146 -5.29 -5.21 -2.48
N ALA A 147 -5.65 -4.23 -1.64
CA ALA A 147 -4.92 -3.91 -0.42
C ALA A 147 -5.81 -3.18 0.59
N LEU A 148 -5.38 -3.20 1.86
CA LEU A 148 -5.82 -2.26 2.89
C LEU A 148 -4.72 -1.23 3.16
N PHE A 149 -5.13 -0.05 3.61
CA PHE A 149 -4.23 1.02 4.00
C PHE A 149 -4.64 1.56 5.38
N LEU A 150 -3.66 1.82 6.27
CA LEU A 150 -3.91 2.41 7.59
C LEU A 150 -3.77 3.93 7.55
N GLY A 151 -4.81 4.67 7.95
CA GLY A 151 -4.79 6.12 8.16
C GLY A 151 -4.75 6.45 9.65
N ALA A 152 -3.57 6.72 10.22
CA ALA A 152 -3.43 6.84 11.66
C ALA A 152 -3.86 8.19 12.23
N GLU A 153 -3.77 9.27 11.45
CA GLU A 153 -4.14 10.61 11.92
C GLU A 153 -5.64 10.70 12.21
N ASP A 154 -6.47 10.35 11.24
CA ASP A 154 -7.92 10.33 11.41
C ASP A 154 -8.36 9.26 12.40
N LEU A 155 -7.69 8.10 12.42
CA LEU A 155 -7.96 7.06 13.40
C LEU A 155 -7.74 7.55 14.83
N THR A 156 -6.63 8.24 15.12
CA THR A 156 -6.36 8.74 16.46
C THR A 156 -7.33 9.87 16.86
N ALA A 157 -7.77 10.67 15.90
CA ALA A 157 -8.83 11.66 16.12
C ALA A 157 -10.17 10.97 16.47
N ASP A 158 -10.55 9.92 15.75
CA ASP A 158 -11.77 9.13 16.01
C ASP A 158 -11.69 8.40 17.37
N LEU A 159 -10.51 7.85 17.71
CA LEU A 159 -10.23 7.23 19.02
C LEU A 159 -10.12 8.25 20.17
N GLN A 160 -10.15 9.56 19.88
CA GLN A 160 -10.01 10.65 20.87
C GLN A 160 -8.70 10.57 21.65
N CYS A 161 -7.61 10.16 21.00
CA CYS A 161 -6.29 10.07 21.61
C CYS A 161 -5.25 10.85 20.80
N LYS A 162 -4.08 11.10 21.41
CA LYS A 162 -3.01 11.83 20.76
C LYS A 162 -2.15 10.87 19.94
N ARG A 163 -1.84 11.23 18.70
CA ARG A 163 -0.84 10.54 17.89
C ARG A 163 0.56 10.73 18.47
N THR A 164 1.29 9.63 18.67
CA THR A 164 2.65 9.64 19.23
C THR A 164 3.64 9.04 18.23
N LYS A 165 4.96 9.31 18.43
CA LYS A 165 6.01 8.70 17.60
C LYS A 165 6.15 7.20 17.86
N GLU A 166 5.92 6.77 19.10
CA GLU A 166 5.99 5.37 19.53
C GLU A 166 4.87 4.53 18.95
N GLY A 167 3.74 5.15 18.61
CA GLY A 167 2.62 4.53 17.91
C GLY A 167 1.88 3.45 18.70
N ARG A 168 1.94 3.46 20.05
CA ARG A 168 1.22 2.47 20.88
C ARG A 168 -0.28 2.57 20.74
N GLU A 169 -0.79 3.77 20.54
CA GLU A 169 -2.23 4.07 20.35
C GLU A 169 -2.80 3.43 19.08
N ILE A 170 -1.96 3.09 18.10
CA ILE A 170 -2.36 2.43 16.86
C ILE A 170 -1.88 0.99 16.74
N GLU A 171 -1.23 0.42 17.73
CA GLU A 171 -0.65 -0.93 17.70
C GLU A 171 -1.71 -2.01 17.40
N TYR A 172 -2.87 -1.91 18.06
CA TYR A 172 -3.99 -2.80 17.78
C TYR A 172 -4.47 -2.70 16.33
N ALA A 173 -4.66 -1.48 15.83
CA ALA A 173 -5.09 -1.26 14.47
C ALA A 173 -4.07 -1.81 13.44
N ARG A 174 -2.77 -1.58 13.66
CA ARG A 174 -1.69 -2.16 12.82
C ARG A 174 -1.79 -3.68 12.75
N THR A 175 -1.83 -4.34 13.90
CA THR A 175 -1.89 -5.81 13.96
C THR A 175 -3.19 -6.37 13.40
N ARG A 176 -4.32 -5.72 13.70
CA ARG A 176 -5.65 -6.10 13.21
C ARG A 176 -5.75 -6.04 11.69
N LEU A 177 -5.23 -4.97 11.07
CA LEU A 177 -5.23 -4.81 9.63
C LEU A 177 -4.35 -5.84 8.92
N VAL A 178 -3.17 -6.12 9.45
CA VAL A 178 -2.29 -7.16 8.88
C VAL A 178 -2.99 -8.52 8.88
N VAL A 179 -3.59 -8.92 9.99
CA VAL A 179 -4.33 -10.19 10.09
C VAL A 179 -5.52 -10.23 9.13
N ALA A 180 -6.30 -9.15 9.06
CA ALA A 180 -7.45 -9.04 8.16
C ALA A 180 -7.06 -9.14 6.69
N ALA A 181 -6.02 -8.41 6.28
CA ALA A 181 -5.51 -8.41 4.91
C ALA A 181 -4.99 -9.80 4.51
N ARG A 182 -4.21 -10.44 5.37
CA ARG A 182 -3.69 -11.81 5.12
C ARG A 182 -4.80 -12.83 5.03
N ALA A 183 -5.83 -12.74 5.89
CA ALA A 183 -7.01 -13.60 5.83
C ALA A 183 -7.83 -13.42 4.54
N ALA A 184 -7.88 -12.19 4.01
CA ALA A 184 -8.53 -11.88 2.74
C ALA A 184 -7.64 -12.12 1.51
N GLY A 185 -6.35 -12.43 1.67
CA GLY A 185 -5.40 -12.63 0.57
C GLY A 185 -4.99 -11.35 -0.15
N VAL A 186 -5.04 -10.19 0.54
CA VAL A 186 -4.68 -8.87 -0.03
C VAL A 186 -3.44 -8.29 0.64
N GLN A 187 -2.86 -7.26 0.03
CA GLN A 187 -1.73 -6.51 0.61
C GLN A 187 -2.20 -5.56 1.72
N VAL A 188 -1.25 -5.05 2.51
CA VAL A 188 -1.55 -4.06 3.56
C VAL A 188 -0.41 -3.07 3.69
N TYR A 189 -0.77 -1.78 3.81
CA TYR A 189 0.17 -0.66 3.84
C TYR A 189 0.02 0.15 5.12
N ASP A 190 1.16 0.52 5.70
CA ASP A 190 1.21 1.27 6.94
C ASP A 190 1.12 2.78 6.68
N THR A 191 0.67 3.49 7.71
CA THR A 191 0.49 4.94 7.77
C THR A 191 1.81 5.70 7.57
N PRO A 192 1.79 6.98 7.11
CA PRO A 192 2.99 7.82 7.11
C PRO A 192 3.57 8.03 8.52
N PHE A 193 4.89 8.24 8.59
CA PHE A 193 5.55 8.80 9.77
C PHE A 193 5.49 10.33 9.68
N THR A 194 5.02 10.98 10.73
CA THR A 194 4.61 12.39 10.67
C THR A 194 5.73 13.39 10.87
N ASP A 195 6.79 13.02 11.59
CA ASP A 195 7.93 13.92 11.79
C ASP A 195 8.92 13.81 10.63
N VAL A 196 8.78 14.71 9.67
CA VAL A 196 9.60 14.72 8.44
C VAL A 196 11.07 15.05 8.66
N ASN A 197 11.46 15.47 9.86
CA ASN A 197 12.83 15.82 10.22
C ASN A 197 13.50 14.77 11.11
N ASP A 198 12.81 13.71 11.49
CA ASP A 198 13.32 12.63 12.34
C ASP A 198 13.73 11.42 11.48
N ASP A 199 14.96 11.48 10.96
CA ASP A 199 15.52 10.47 10.07
C ASP A 199 15.78 9.11 10.79
N GLU A 200 15.97 9.11 12.11
CA GLU A 200 16.11 7.89 12.92
C GLU A 200 14.74 7.28 13.23
N GLY A 201 13.77 8.12 13.58
CA GLY A 201 12.42 7.69 13.91
C GLY A 201 11.72 6.99 12.74
N ILE A 202 11.89 7.49 11.52
CA ILE A 202 11.30 6.81 10.33
C ILE A 202 11.90 5.42 10.10
N VAL A 203 13.20 5.20 10.38
CA VAL A 203 13.83 3.88 10.28
C VAL A 203 13.17 2.91 11.25
N VAL A 204 13.04 3.30 12.52
CA VAL A 204 12.43 2.47 13.57
C VAL A 204 10.98 2.15 13.26
N ASP A 205 10.17 3.14 12.85
CA ASP A 205 8.76 2.96 12.54
C ASP A 205 8.56 2.09 11.28
N ALA A 206 9.40 2.24 10.25
CA ALA A 206 9.37 1.40 9.06
C ALA A 206 9.77 -0.05 9.36
N GLN A 207 10.78 -0.26 10.21
CA GLN A 207 11.19 -1.60 10.66
C GLN A 207 10.09 -2.28 11.47
N LEU A 208 9.42 -1.55 12.35
CA LEU A 208 8.26 -2.06 13.09
C LEU A 208 7.14 -2.49 12.13
N ALA A 209 6.80 -1.65 11.16
CA ALA A 209 5.78 -1.99 10.17
C ALA A 209 6.14 -3.25 9.38
N LYS A 210 7.40 -3.36 8.88
CA LYS A 210 7.90 -4.57 8.21
C LYS A 210 7.81 -5.81 9.12
N ALA A 211 8.23 -5.68 10.38
CA ALA A 211 8.20 -6.78 11.36
C ALA A 211 6.77 -7.25 11.67
N LEU A 212 5.78 -6.36 11.69
CA LEU A 212 4.37 -6.69 11.85
C LEU A 212 3.76 -7.37 10.61
N GLY A 213 4.41 -7.29 9.45
CA GLY A 213 3.96 -7.93 8.22
C GLY A 213 3.28 -7.02 7.21
N PHE A 214 3.45 -5.71 7.32
CA PHE A 214 3.04 -4.78 6.26
C PHE A 214 3.82 -5.01 4.97
N SER A 215 3.18 -4.74 3.83
CA SER A 215 3.78 -4.89 2.50
C SER A 215 4.61 -3.67 2.07
N GLY A 216 4.40 -2.54 2.72
CA GLY A 216 5.05 -1.27 2.48
C GLY A 216 4.49 -0.19 3.40
N LYS A 217 4.95 1.04 3.20
CA LYS A 217 4.61 2.18 4.04
C LYS A 217 4.39 3.44 3.20
N ALA A 218 3.43 4.27 3.61
CA ALA A 218 3.25 5.57 2.99
C ALA A 218 4.23 6.62 3.53
N SER A 219 4.39 7.66 2.74
CA SER A 219 5.15 8.84 3.10
C SER A 219 4.44 10.12 2.69
N ILE A 220 4.61 11.16 3.48
CA ILE A 220 4.22 12.56 3.19
C ILE A 220 5.44 13.42 2.83
N SER A 221 6.64 12.85 2.82
CA SER A 221 7.88 13.55 2.50
C SER A 221 8.76 12.73 1.56
N PRO A 222 9.29 13.33 0.49
CA PRO A 222 10.28 12.66 -0.37
C PRO A 222 11.52 12.18 0.38
N ARG A 223 11.90 12.84 1.48
CA ARG A 223 13.07 12.46 2.31
C ARG A 223 12.96 11.04 2.89
N HIS A 224 11.74 10.57 3.16
CA HIS A 224 11.51 9.25 3.75
C HIS A 224 11.50 8.11 2.72
N VAL A 225 11.39 8.42 1.43
CA VAL A 225 11.19 7.42 0.37
C VAL A 225 12.35 6.42 0.31
N GLU A 226 13.59 6.92 0.27
CA GLU A 226 14.78 6.07 0.20
C GLU A 226 14.90 5.14 1.42
N VAL A 227 14.66 5.67 2.62
CA VAL A 227 14.68 4.91 3.87
C VAL A 227 13.63 3.79 3.85
N ILE A 228 12.40 4.12 3.48
CA ILE A 228 11.31 3.13 3.39
C ILE A 228 11.66 2.06 2.36
N ASN A 229 12.13 2.44 1.18
CA ASN A 229 12.57 1.49 0.14
C ASN A 229 13.66 0.56 0.67
N ALA A 230 14.67 1.10 1.35
CA ALA A 230 15.76 0.30 1.92
C ALA A 230 15.24 -0.70 2.98
N VAL A 231 14.39 -0.24 3.90
CA VAL A 231 13.83 -1.10 4.95
C VAL A 231 12.97 -2.22 4.36
N PHE A 232 12.10 -1.94 3.41
CA PHE A 232 11.19 -2.93 2.82
C PHE A 232 11.83 -3.81 1.74
N SER A 233 13.04 -3.49 1.29
CA SER A 233 13.82 -4.38 0.41
C SER A 233 14.45 -5.53 1.19
N PRO A 234 14.68 -6.69 0.55
CA PRO A 234 15.50 -7.73 1.16
C PRO A 234 16.98 -7.33 1.14
N THR A 235 17.70 -7.66 2.19
CA THR A 235 19.16 -7.51 2.25
C THR A 235 19.84 -8.62 1.44
N GLN A 236 21.08 -8.40 0.99
CA GLN A 236 21.84 -9.45 0.28
C GLN A 236 21.94 -10.73 1.11
N LYS A 237 22.16 -10.60 2.41
CA LYS A 237 22.21 -11.75 3.34
C LYS A 237 20.89 -12.55 3.39
N GLU A 238 19.75 -11.85 3.35
CA GLU A 238 18.44 -12.53 3.30
C GLU A 238 18.22 -13.23 1.96
N ILE A 239 18.68 -12.63 0.85
CA ILE A 239 18.61 -13.22 -0.49
C ILE A 239 19.48 -14.49 -0.55
N ASP A 240 20.74 -14.41 -0.13
CA ASP A 240 21.67 -15.54 -0.17
C ASP A 240 21.15 -16.70 0.68
N TYR A 241 20.68 -16.40 1.90
CA TYR A 241 20.05 -17.40 2.78
C TYR A 241 18.80 -18.03 2.16
N ALA A 242 17.98 -17.24 1.45
CA ALA A 242 16.81 -17.77 0.78
C ALA A 242 17.17 -18.79 -0.32
N TYR A 243 18.22 -18.52 -1.11
CA TYR A 243 18.72 -19.49 -2.08
C TYR A 243 19.28 -20.75 -1.42
N GLU A 244 20.03 -20.62 -0.30
CA GLU A 244 20.53 -21.79 0.45
C GLU A 244 19.37 -22.67 0.96
N VAL A 245 18.30 -22.05 1.44
CA VAL A 245 17.06 -22.76 1.88
C VAL A 245 16.45 -23.55 0.73
N MET A 246 16.34 -22.93 -0.47
CA MET A 246 15.78 -23.60 -1.64
C MET A 246 16.63 -24.80 -2.09
N GLU A 247 17.96 -24.66 -2.13
CA GLU A 247 18.89 -25.74 -2.47
C GLU A 247 18.81 -26.88 -1.44
N ALA A 248 18.75 -26.54 -0.16
CA ALA A 248 18.66 -27.53 0.92
C ALA A 248 17.38 -28.35 0.83
N ILE A 249 16.22 -27.72 0.58
CA ILE A 249 14.94 -28.44 0.51
C ILE A 249 14.83 -29.30 -0.76
N GLU A 250 15.40 -28.88 -1.86
CA GLU A 250 15.49 -29.71 -3.08
C GLU A 250 16.32 -30.98 -2.83
N THR A 251 17.47 -30.83 -2.17
CA THR A 251 18.31 -31.96 -1.76
C THR A 251 17.55 -32.91 -0.82
N ALA A 252 16.80 -32.36 0.15
CA ALA A 252 15.99 -33.17 1.07
C ALA A 252 14.88 -33.95 0.33
N LYS A 253 14.18 -33.30 -0.60
CA LYS A 253 13.16 -33.95 -1.43
C LYS A 253 13.72 -35.11 -2.25
N ALA A 254 14.90 -34.92 -2.86
CA ALA A 254 15.59 -36.00 -3.60
C ALA A 254 15.94 -37.22 -2.71
N GLN A 255 16.10 -37.00 -1.38
CA GLN A 255 16.32 -38.03 -0.39
C GLN A 255 15.02 -38.56 0.26
N GLY A 256 13.84 -38.14 -0.21
CA GLY A 256 12.55 -38.55 0.37
C GLY A 256 12.25 -37.94 1.75
N LYS A 257 12.92 -36.83 2.11
CA LYS A 257 12.75 -36.13 3.39
C LYS A 257 11.89 -34.87 3.23
N GLY A 258 10.97 -34.64 4.17
CA GLY A 258 10.11 -33.44 4.17
C GLY A 258 10.71 -32.21 4.91
N ALA A 259 11.82 -32.40 5.64
CA ALA A 259 12.54 -31.36 6.36
C ALA A 259 14.03 -31.69 6.44
N ILE A 260 14.86 -30.64 6.57
CA ILE A 260 16.32 -30.78 6.69
C ILE A 260 16.84 -29.73 7.67
N ALA A 261 18.00 -29.96 8.27
CA ALA A 261 18.71 -28.97 9.07
C ALA A 261 19.66 -28.15 8.18
N LEU A 262 19.55 -26.84 8.22
CA LEU A 262 20.47 -25.89 7.61
C LEU A 262 20.97 -24.91 8.69
N HIS A 263 22.29 -24.79 8.85
CA HIS A 263 22.92 -23.96 9.90
C HIS A 263 22.32 -24.20 11.31
N GLY A 264 22.00 -25.46 11.63
CA GLY A 264 21.44 -25.85 12.93
C GLY A 264 19.94 -25.49 13.11
N LYS A 265 19.26 -24.98 12.08
CA LYS A 265 17.82 -24.68 12.09
C LYS A 265 17.08 -25.68 11.22
N MET A 266 15.90 -26.11 11.67
CA MET A 266 15.01 -26.94 10.87
C MET A 266 14.41 -26.11 9.73
N ILE A 267 14.52 -26.60 8.50
CA ILE A 267 13.89 -26.02 7.30
C ILE A 267 12.65 -26.86 6.99
N ASP A 268 11.50 -26.23 7.10
CA ASP A 268 10.18 -26.78 6.85
C ASP A 268 9.39 -25.91 5.85
N ALA A 269 8.15 -26.28 5.55
CA ALA A 269 7.33 -25.59 4.57
C ALA A 269 7.15 -24.07 4.82
N PRO A 270 6.93 -23.58 6.06
CA PRO A 270 6.86 -22.14 6.35
C PRO A 270 8.15 -21.38 6.04
N ILE A 271 9.32 -21.99 6.28
CA ILE A 271 10.61 -21.35 5.98
C ILE A 271 10.84 -21.31 4.47
N VAL A 272 10.50 -22.40 3.76
CA VAL A 272 10.56 -22.45 2.29
C VAL A 272 9.66 -21.37 1.66
N ALA A 273 8.43 -21.21 2.14
CA ALA A 273 7.51 -20.18 1.65
C ALA A 273 8.08 -18.76 1.83
N ARG A 274 8.71 -18.48 2.97
CA ARG A 274 9.39 -17.18 3.21
C ARG A 274 10.60 -16.98 2.29
N ALA A 275 11.39 -18.03 2.07
CA ALA A 275 12.53 -17.96 1.15
C ALA A 275 12.08 -17.67 -0.29
N GLN A 276 11.03 -18.34 -0.78
CA GLN A 276 10.43 -18.07 -2.09
C GLN A 276 9.95 -16.62 -2.21
N GLN A 277 9.29 -16.10 -1.17
CA GLN A 277 8.83 -14.71 -1.15
C GLN A 277 10.00 -13.72 -1.20
N THR A 278 11.09 -13.99 -0.47
CA THR A 278 12.31 -13.16 -0.49
C THR A 278 12.95 -13.15 -1.87
N ILE A 279 13.05 -14.32 -2.53
CA ILE A 279 13.60 -14.44 -3.90
C ILE A 279 12.72 -13.68 -4.89
N SER A 280 11.40 -13.90 -4.88
CA SER A 280 10.49 -13.17 -5.78
C SER A 280 10.62 -11.65 -5.62
N MET A 281 10.73 -11.16 -4.38
CA MET A 281 10.92 -9.74 -4.11
C MET A 281 12.27 -9.24 -4.64
N ALA A 282 13.34 -10.01 -4.48
CA ALA A 282 14.66 -9.67 -5.00
C ALA A 282 14.66 -9.59 -6.54
N GLU A 283 14.03 -10.55 -7.21
CA GLU A 283 13.89 -10.58 -8.66
C GLU A 283 13.12 -9.38 -9.20
N GLU A 284 11.99 -9.00 -8.57
CA GLU A 284 11.24 -7.77 -8.93
C GLU A 284 12.10 -6.51 -8.81
N LEU A 285 13.06 -6.48 -7.89
CA LEU A 285 13.99 -5.37 -7.68
C LEU A 285 15.26 -5.45 -8.54
N GLY A 286 15.40 -6.48 -9.37
CA GLY A 286 16.60 -6.72 -10.16
C GLY A 286 17.82 -7.11 -9.32
N MET A 287 17.61 -7.61 -8.11
CA MET A 287 18.62 -8.12 -7.19
C MET A 287 18.80 -9.64 -7.41
N GLY A 288 20.02 -10.12 -7.38
CA GLY A 288 20.33 -11.54 -7.50
C GLY A 288 21.10 -12.07 -6.30
N ARG A 289 21.42 -13.39 -6.36
CA ARG A 289 22.33 -14.02 -5.40
C ARG A 289 23.70 -13.32 -5.45
N GLY A 290 24.33 -13.06 -4.31
CA GLY A 290 25.70 -12.59 -4.21
C GLY A 290 26.69 -13.62 -4.76
N ASN A 291 27.80 -13.13 -5.33
CA ASN A 291 28.91 -13.97 -5.82
C ASN A 291 29.73 -14.51 -4.65
#